data_8e4fd7bba68f6dc1f3aaff1835fc0dd3
#
_entry.id   8e4fd7bba68f6dc1f3aaff1835fc0dd3
#
_cell.length_a   1.000
_cell.length_b   1.000
_cell.length_c   1.000
_cell.angle_alpha   90.00
_cell.angle_beta   90.00
_cell.angle_gamma   90.00
#
_symmetry.space_group_name_H-M   'P 1'
#
loop_
_entity.id
_entity.type
_entity.pdbx_description
1 polymer ?
#
loop_
_entity_poly.entity_id
_entity_poly.type
_entity_poly.pdbx_seq_one_letter_code
_entity_poly.pdbx_strand_id
1 'polypeptide(L)'
;MVFARKRYLDQLTTSIGNGMIKVITGPRRSGKSYLLFTIFRDWLLRSGVQDDHILSLKLDQQSNARYRDLDEFVSFFKAQRKADGKPTYFLIDEIQLVAPKENPWVKGQFLTFYDALNEFLGWENIEVFVTGSNSHMLSSDIATEFRGRDWQIPMYPLSYSEIREQTDSNINDFSLWDLY
;
A
#
# COMPACT_ATOMS: atom_id res chain seq x y z
N MET A 1 8.08 3.75 20.80
CA MET A 1 6.67 4.18 20.92
C MET A 1 5.94 3.79 19.64
N VAL A 2 4.79 3.11 19.71
CA VAL A 2 4.05 2.62 18.53
C VAL A 2 2.78 3.45 18.40
N PHE A 3 2.67 4.25 17.33
CA PHE A 3 1.47 5.05 17.07
C PHE A 3 0.41 4.18 16.36
N ALA A 4 -0.78 4.09 16.94
CA ALA A 4 -1.83 3.19 16.46
C ALA A 4 -2.43 3.61 15.11
N ARG A 5 -2.31 4.90 14.69
CA ARG A 5 -2.84 5.42 13.42
C ARG A 5 -4.27 4.95 13.13
N LYS A 6 -5.11 4.90 14.18
CA LYS A 6 -6.43 4.27 14.19
C LYS A 6 -7.31 4.69 13.01
N ARG A 7 -7.40 5.99 12.73
CA ARG A 7 -8.19 6.53 11.61
C ARG A 7 -7.83 5.88 10.26
N TYR A 8 -6.54 5.68 10.00
CA TYR A 8 -6.07 5.09 8.74
C TYR A 8 -6.25 3.57 8.73
N LEU A 9 -6.05 2.91 9.88
CA LEU A 9 -6.35 1.50 10.00
C LEU A 9 -7.83 1.23 9.74
N ASP A 10 -8.73 2.03 10.30
CA ASP A 10 -10.18 1.91 10.07
C ASP A 10 -10.53 2.09 8.59
N GLN A 11 -9.89 3.03 7.87
CA GLN A 11 -10.08 3.19 6.43
C GLN A 11 -9.59 1.97 5.63
N LEU A 12 -8.46 1.37 6.00
CA LEU A 12 -7.97 0.16 5.35
C LEU A 12 -8.91 -1.02 5.58
N THR A 13 -9.31 -1.25 6.82
CA THR A 13 -10.14 -2.40 7.19
C THR A 13 -11.56 -2.32 6.59
N THR A 14 -12.16 -1.13 6.56
CA THR A 14 -13.48 -0.93 5.96
C THR A 14 -13.48 -0.99 4.43
N SER A 15 -12.31 -0.84 3.79
CA SER A 15 -12.17 -0.96 2.33
C SER A 15 -11.99 -2.39 1.84
N ILE A 16 -11.78 -3.37 2.72
CA ILE A 16 -11.66 -4.78 2.34
C ILE A 16 -12.96 -5.25 1.67
N GLY A 17 -12.83 -5.99 0.58
CA GLY A 17 -13.96 -6.55 -0.16
C GLY A 17 -14.68 -5.57 -1.09
N ASN A 18 -14.20 -4.32 -1.24
CA ASN A 18 -14.83 -3.34 -2.13
C ASN A 18 -14.45 -3.47 -3.62
N GLY A 19 -13.56 -4.42 -3.96
CA GLY A 19 -13.12 -4.66 -5.33
C GLY A 19 -12.24 -3.56 -5.93
N MET A 20 -11.70 -2.67 -5.12
CA MET A 20 -10.85 -1.55 -5.54
C MET A 20 -9.41 -1.74 -5.09
N ILE A 21 -8.48 -1.08 -5.78
CA ILE A 21 -7.09 -0.95 -5.34
C ILE A 21 -7.02 0.12 -4.25
N LYS A 22 -6.49 -0.22 -3.07
CA LYS A 22 -6.31 0.71 -1.96
C LYS A 22 -4.97 1.40 -2.10
N VAL A 23 -5.01 2.71 -2.32
CA VAL A 23 -3.82 3.53 -2.60
C VAL A 23 -3.56 4.48 -1.45
N ILE A 24 -2.50 4.20 -0.68
CA ILE A 24 -2.06 5.04 0.43
C ILE A 24 -1.06 6.06 -0.12
N THR A 25 -1.48 7.30 -0.25
CA THR A 25 -0.65 8.42 -0.70
C THR A 25 -0.23 9.31 0.46
N GLY A 26 0.79 10.12 0.26
CA GLY A 26 1.23 11.08 1.28
C GLY A 26 2.73 11.38 1.19
N PRO A 27 3.21 12.42 1.89
CA PRO A 27 4.60 12.82 1.84
C PRO A 27 5.54 11.70 2.32
N ARG A 28 6.81 11.79 1.95
CA ARG A 28 7.83 10.90 2.51
C ARG A 28 7.85 11.03 4.03
N ARG A 29 8.15 9.94 4.73
CA ARG A 29 8.19 9.84 6.20
C ARG A 29 6.86 10.07 6.93
N SER A 30 5.71 10.08 6.25
CA SER A 30 4.39 10.14 6.90
C SER A 30 3.97 8.83 7.59
N GLY A 31 4.75 7.75 7.45
CA GLY A 31 4.47 6.47 8.09
C GLY A 31 3.65 5.47 7.26
N LYS A 32 3.53 5.67 5.93
CA LYS A 32 2.76 4.77 5.03
C LYS A 32 3.20 3.31 5.12
N SER A 33 4.51 3.08 4.95
CA SER A 33 5.10 1.72 5.03
C SER A 33 4.87 1.10 6.42
N TYR A 34 4.98 1.89 7.49
CA TYR A 34 4.72 1.44 8.85
C TYR A 34 3.24 1.07 9.06
N LEU A 35 2.32 1.90 8.56
CA LEU A 35 0.88 1.61 8.60
C LEU A 35 0.58 0.28 7.88
N LEU A 36 1.11 0.09 6.67
CA LEU A 36 0.80 -1.05 5.82
C LEU A 36 1.45 -2.35 6.34
N PHE A 37 2.77 -2.33 6.61
CA PHE A 37 3.55 -3.54 6.90
C PHE A 37 3.66 -3.89 8.39
N THR A 38 3.27 -2.99 9.27
CA THR A 38 3.27 -3.25 10.71
C THR A 38 1.85 -3.26 11.26
N ILE A 39 1.14 -2.13 11.18
CA ILE A 39 -0.17 -2.00 11.83
C ILE A 39 -1.23 -2.84 11.12
N PHE A 40 -1.38 -2.67 9.80
CA PHE A 40 -2.42 -3.36 9.04
C PHE A 40 -2.12 -4.86 8.90
N ARG A 41 -0.86 -5.23 8.63
CA ARG A 41 -0.45 -6.64 8.59
C ARG A 41 -0.72 -7.36 9.91
N ASP A 42 -0.37 -6.74 11.04
CA ASP A 42 -0.65 -7.30 12.36
C ASP A 42 -2.15 -7.44 12.64
N TRP A 43 -2.94 -6.46 12.18
CA TRP A 43 -4.40 -6.54 12.25
C TRP A 43 -4.95 -7.70 11.41
N LEU A 44 -4.47 -7.93 10.19
CA LEU A 44 -4.86 -9.07 9.34
C LEU A 44 -4.58 -10.40 10.05
N LEU A 45 -3.39 -10.57 10.61
CA LEU A 45 -3.02 -11.78 11.35
C LEU A 45 -3.92 -12.01 12.56
N ARG A 46 -4.20 -10.97 13.35
CA ARG A 46 -5.12 -11.05 14.51
C ARG A 46 -6.57 -11.33 14.09
N SER A 47 -6.95 -10.93 12.89
CA SER A 47 -8.27 -11.22 12.31
C SER A 47 -8.38 -12.64 11.73
N GLY A 48 -7.32 -13.45 11.85
CA GLY A 48 -7.32 -14.85 11.43
C GLY A 48 -6.84 -15.09 10.00
N VAL A 49 -6.31 -14.07 9.31
CA VAL A 49 -5.67 -14.25 8.00
C VAL A 49 -4.36 -15.02 8.19
N GLN A 50 -4.16 -16.07 7.43
CA GLN A 50 -2.92 -16.87 7.47
C GLN A 50 -1.77 -16.06 6.87
N ASP A 51 -0.56 -16.22 7.41
CA ASP A 51 0.60 -15.43 7.01
C ASP A 51 0.97 -15.62 5.52
N ASP A 52 0.78 -16.81 4.99
CA ASP A 52 1.01 -17.15 3.58
C ASP A 52 -0.05 -16.60 2.61
N HIS A 53 -1.12 -15.97 3.12
CA HIS A 53 -2.09 -15.16 2.38
C HIS A 53 -1.78 -13.67 2.40
N ILE A 54 -0.66 -13.25 3.03
CA ILE A 54 -0.23 -11.85 3.08
C ILE A 54 1.09 -11.72 2.32
N LEU A 55 1.01 -11.38 1.04
CA LEU A 55 2.18 -11.20 0.18
C LEU A 55 2.68 -9.76 0.29
N SER A 56 3.87 -9.61 0.84
CA SER A 56 4.49 -8.30 1.14
C SER A 56 5.69 -8.03 0.23
N LEU A 57 5.68 -6.89 -0.47
CA LEU A 57 6.77 -6.49 -1.34
C LEU A 57 7.15 -5.02 -1.12
N LYS A 58 8.36 -4.78 -0.62
CA LYS A 58 8.95 -3.44 -0.43
C LYS A 58 9.93 -3.17 -1.56
N LEU A 59 9.52 -2.37 -2.54
CA LEU A 59 10.29 -2.12 -3.76
C LEU A 59 11.50 -1.20 -3.53
N ASP A 60 11.54 -0.44 -2.44
CA ASP A 60 12.68 0.39 -2.05
C ASP A 60 13.88 -0.44 -1.54
N GLN A 61 13.64 -1.67 -1.10
CA GLN A 61 14.70 -2.56 -0.62
C GLN A 61 15.55 -3.11 -1.77
N GLN A 62 16.90 -3.09 -1.59
CA GLN A 62 17.84 -3.58 -2.60
C GLN A 62 17.65 -5.07 -2.91
N SER A 63 17.30 -5.88 -1.92
CA SER A 63 16.99 -7.31 -2.10
C SER A 63 15.83 -7.57 -3.06
N ASN A 64 14.93 -6.59 -3.20
CA ASN A 64 13.74 -6.66 -4.05
C ASN A 64 13.92 -5.89 -5.38
N ALA A 65 15.13 -5.42 -5.69
CA ALA A 65 15.38 -4.58 -6.87
C ALA A 65 14.96 -5.25 -8.18
N ARG A 66 15.02 -6.57 -8.29
CA ARG A 66 14.59 -7.32 -9.46
C ARG A 66 13.09 -7.14 -9.77
N TYR A 67 12.27 -6.97 -8.74
CA TYR A 67 10.82 -6.78 -8.88
C TYR A 67 10.42 -5.36 -9.28
N ARG A 68 11.39 -4.48 -9.56
CA ARG A 68 11.14 -3.21 -10.25
C ARG A 68 11.00 -3.40 -11.77
N ASP A 69 11.37 -4.55 -12.30
CA ASP A 69 10.97 -5.01 -13.63
C ASP A 69 9.49 -5.43 -13.59
N LEU A 70 8.70 -4.99 -14.58
CA LEU A 70 7.25 -5.21 -14.60
C LEU A 70 6.87 -6.70 -14.70
N ASP A 71 7.61 -7.48 -15.50
CA ASP A 71 7.31 -8.91 -15.67
C ASP A 71 7.65 -9.69 -14.38
N GLU A 72 8.79 -9.38 -13.76
CA GLU A 72 9.20 -9.98 -12.50
C GLU A 72 8.22 -9.62 -11.38
N PHE A 73 7.72 -8.38 -11.37
CA PHE A 73 6.70 -7.92 -10.43
C PHE A 73 5.41 -8.75 -10.54
N VAL A 74 4.84 -8.87 -11.74
CA VAL A 74 3.62 -9.66 -11.98
C VAL A 74 3.86 -11.14 -11.66
N SER A 75 5.00 -11.69 -12.10
CA SER A 75 5.36 -13.09 -11.88
C SER A 75 5.48 -13.44 -10.40
N PHE A 76 6.01 -12.53 -9.58
CA PHE A 76 6.10 -12.71 -8.12
C PHE A 76 4.72 -12.97 -7.49
N PHE A 77 3.74 -12.12 -7.76
CA PHE A 77 2.39 -12.27 -7.20
C PHE A 77 1.66 -13.46 -7.80
N LYS A 78 1.81 -13.68 -9.11
CA LYS A 78 1.18 -14.82 -9.80
C LYS A 78 1.64 -16.17 -9.25
N ALA A 79 2.94 -16.29 -8.94
CA ALA A 79 3.52 -17.53 -8.42
C ALA A 79 3.12 -17.83 -6.96
N GLN A 80 2.84 -16.79 -6.16
CA GLN A 80 2.63 -16.95 -4.72
C GLN A 80 1.16 -16.85 -4.30
N ARG A 81 0.27 -16.34 -5.17
CA ARG A 81 -1.16 -16.27 -4.85
C ARG A 81 -1.71 -17.67 -4.58
N LYS A 82 -2.61 -17.75 -3.62
CA LYS A 82 -3.30 -19.00 -3.30
C LYS A 82 -4.55 -19.17 -4.16
N ALA A 83 -4.90 -20.41 -4.43
CA ALA A 83 -6.12 -20.79 -5.20
C ALA A 83 -7.08 -21.64 -4.34
N ASP A 84 -7.13 -21.37 -3.04
CA ASP A 84 -7.93 -22.13 -2.06
C ASP A 84 -9.27 -21.45 -1.71
N GLY A 85 -9.63 -20.40 -2.45
CA GLY A 85 -10.88 -19.66 -2.28
C GLY A 85 -10.87 -18.64 -1.15
N LYS A 86 -9.74 -18.51 -0.42
CA LYS A 86 -9.59 -17.49 0.63
C LYS A 86 -8.97 -16.19 0.07
N PRO A 87 -9.25 -15.04 0.68
CA PRO A 87 -8.63 -13.78 0.27
C PRO A 87 -7.11 -13.81 0.44
N THR A 88 -6.39 -13.35 -0.58
CA THR A 88 -4.94 -13.09 -0.52
C THR A 88 -4.69 -11.58 -0.60
N TYR A 89 -3.90 -11.07 0.30
CA TYR A 89 -3.62 -9.64 0.47
C TYR A 89 -2.26 -9.29 -0.12
N PHE A 90 -2.24 -8.41 -1.12
CA PHE A 90 -1.01 -7.88 -1.70
C PHE A 90 -0.68 -6.55 -1.05
N LEU A 91 0.40 -6.50 -0.28
CA LEU A 91 0.92 -5.30 0.38
C LEU A 91 2.17 -4.83 -0.35
N ILE A 92 2.09 -3.71 -1.06
CA ILE A 92 3.14 -3.23 -1.97
C ILE A 92 3.57 -1.83 -1.55
N ASP A 93 4.88 -1.67 -1.27
CA ASP A 93 5.46 -0.37 -0.89
C ASP A 93 6.20 0.28 -2.07
N GLU A 94 6.01 1.60 -2.22
CA GLU A 94 6.64 2.44 -3.24
C GLU A 94 6.44 1.91 -4.67
N ILE A 95 5.16 1.62 -5.03
CA ILE A 95 4.76 1.00 -6.31
C ILE A 95 5.31 1.74 -7.55
N GLN A 96 5.53 3.05 -7.47
CA GLN A 96 6.09 3.84 -8.55
C GLN A 96 7.54 3.48 -8.92
N LEU A 97 8.20 2.62 -8.14
CA LEU A 97 9.52 2.09 -8.48
C LEU A 97 9.48 0.97 -9.52
N VAL A 98 8.31 0.43 -9.84
CA VAL A 98 8.16 -0.49 -10.97
C VAL A 98 8.32 0.30 -12.27
N ALA A 99 9.33 -0.07 -13.05
CA ALA A 99 9.66 0.61 -14.28
C ALA A 99 8.63 0.28 -15.39
N PRO A 100 8.21 1.27 -16.20
CA PRO A 100 7.41 1.00 -17.37
C PRO A 100 8.19 0.16 -18.38
N LYS A 101 7.47 -0.71 -19.12
CA LYS A 101 8.02 -1.58 -20.15
C LYS A 101 7.36 -1.29 -21.49
N GLU A 102 8.14 -1.26 -22.58
CA GLU A 102 7.56 -1.13 -23.93
C GLU A 102 6.66 -2.34 -24.23
N ASN A 103 5.46 -2.05 -24.77
CA ASN A 103 4.53 -3.10 -25.16
C ASN A 103 5.07 -3.83 -26.40
N PRO A 104 5.35 -5.14 -26.31
CA PRO A 104 5.96 -5.88 -27.40
C PRO A 104 5.06 -6.03 -28.64
N TRP A 105 3.76 -5.77 -28.51
CA TRP A 105 2.77 -5.90 -29.59
C TRP A 105 2.32 -4.57 -30.18
N VAL A 106 2.53 -3.44 -29.44
CA VAL A 106 2.08 -2.11 -29.88
C VAL A 106 3.22 -1.12 -29.74
N LYS A 107 3.88 -0.82 -30.87
CA LYS A 107 5.03 0.10 -30.91
C LYS A 107 4.69 1.48 -30.35
N GLY A 108 5.55 1.97 -29.46
CA GLY A 108 5.40 3.29 -28.84
C GLY A 108 4.41 3.34 -27.66
N GLN A 109 3.78 2.22 -27.30
CA GLN A 109 2.98 2.09 -26.09
C GLN A 109 3.82 1.49 -24.97
N PHE A 110 3.60 1.95 -23.74
CA PHE A 110 4.24 1.40 -22.56
C PHE A 110 3.20 0.77 -21.63
N LEU A 111 3.54 -0.39 -21.11
CA LEU A 111 2.85 -1.03 -20.00
C LEU A 111 3.45 -0.51 -18.69
N THR A 112 2.61 -0.29 -17.72
CA THR A 112 2.98 0.32 -16.44
C THR A 112 2.51 -0.52 -15.25
N PHE A 113 2.87 -0.13 -14.05
CA PHE A 113 2.33 -0.78 -12.85
C PHE A 113 0.80 -0.64 -12.74
N TYR A 114 0.19 0.37 -13.36
CA TYR A 114 -1.27 0.50 -13.42
C TYR A 114 -1.90 -0.66 -14.18
N ASP A 115 -1.30 -1.10 -15.29
CA ASP A 115 -1.77 -2.25 -16.06
C ASP A 115 -1.68 -3.52 -15.22
N ALA A 116 -0.56 -3.73 -14.53
CA ALA A 116 -0.38 -4.87 -13.62
C ALA A 116 -1.40 -4.90 -12.48
N LEU A 117 -1.62 -3.76 -11.82
CA LEU A 117 -2.60 -3.67 -10.73
C LEU A 117 -4.04 -3.87 -11.22
N ASN A 118 -4.37 -3.38 -12.43
CA ASN A 118 -5.65 -3.64 -13.07
C ASN A 118 -5.82 -5.13 -13.43
N GLU A 119 -4.74 -5.82 -13.83
CA GLU A 119 -4.76 -7.28 -14.03
C GLU A 119 -5.06 -8.00 -12.71
N PHE A 120 -4.42 -7.59 -11.60
CA PHE A 120 -4.66 -8.20 -10.28
C PHE A 120 -6.12 -8.08 -9.82
N LEU A 121 -6.81 -7.00 -10.15
CA LEU A 121 -8.25 -6.86 -9.86
C LEU A 121 -9.11 -7.88 -10.61
N GLY A 122 -8.62 -8.43 -11.72
CA GLY A 122 -9.29 -9.52 -12.45
C GLY A 122 -9.07 -10.90 -11.82
N TRP A 123 -8.20 -11.01 -10.83
CA TRP A 123 -7.94 -12.28 -10.14
C TRP A 123 -8.91 -12.47 -8.97
N GLU A 124 -9.45 -13.67 -8.82
CA GLU A 124 -10.39 -13.99 -7.74
C GLU A 124 -9.72 -13.91 -6.36
N ASN A 125 -10.44 -13.39 -5.40
CA ASN A 125 -10.06 -13.31 -3.98
C ASN A 125 -8.74 -12.57 -3.73
N ILE A 126 -8.44 -11.52 -4.49
CA ILE A 126 -7.24 -10.69 -4.31
C ILE A 126 -7.63 -9.32 -3.76
N GLU A 127 -6.95 -8.91 -2.72
CA GLU A 127 -7.03 -7.57 -2.11
C GLU A 127 -5.70 -6.83 -2.29
N VAL A 128 -5.72 -5.70 -2.98
CA VAL A 128 -4.50 -4.96 -3.34
C VAL A 128 -4.40 -3.67 -2.53
N PHE A 129 -3.28 -3.52 -1.82
CA PHE A 129 -2.92 -2.33 -1.05
C PHE A 129 -1.55 -1.85 -1.49
N VAL A 130 -1.47 -0.62 -1.96
CA VAL A 130 -0.21 -0.03 -2.42
C VAL A 130 0.09 1.27 -1.69
N THR A 131 1.37 1.58 -1.54
CA THR A 131 1.82 2.90 -1.13
C THR A 131 2.56 3.60 -2.26
N GLY A 132 2.54 4.91 -2.24
CA GLY A 132 3.33 5.74 -3.12
C GLY A 132 3.51 7.15 -2.59
N SER A 133 4.58 7.83 -3.01
CA SER A 133 4.79 9.23 -2.65
C SER A 133 4.03 10.15 -3.60
N ASN A 134 3.43 11.23 -3.07
CA ASN A 134 2.62 12.19 -3.86
C ASN A 134 3.34 12.80 -5.06
N SER A 135 4.69 12.85 -5.04
CA SER A 135 5.47 13.41 -6.15
C SER A 135 5.43 12.56 -7.43
N HIS A 136 5.02 11.29 -7.33
CA HIS A 136 4.98 10.33 -8.44
C HIS A 136 3.61 9.68 -8.65
N MET A 137 2.65 10.00 -7.78
CA MET A 137 1.28 9.49 -7.86
C MET A 137 0.34 10.67 -7.60
N LEU A 138 0.10 11.47 -8.62
CA LEU A 138 -0.89 12.54 -8.56
C LEU A 138 -2.29 11.93 -8.56
N SER A 139 -3.18 12.51 -7.76
CA SER A 139 -4.57 12.01 -7.65
C SER A 139 -5.31 11.94 -8.98
N SER A 140 -4.98 12.86 -9.92
CA SER A 140 -5.50 12.86 -11.28
C SER A 140 -5.08 11.65 -12.10
N ASP A 141 -3.82 11.26 -12.00
CA ASP A 141 -3.26 10.13 -12.75
C ASP A 141 -3.83 8.82 -12.22
N ILE A 142 -3.93 8.69 -10.88
CA ILE A 142 -4.53 7.53 -10.22
C ILE A 142 -5.97 7.35 -10.69
N ALA A 143 -6.80 8.39 -10.60
CA ALA A 143 -8.21 8.31 -10.98
C ALA A 143 -8.41 7.97 -12.46
N THR A 144 -7.53 8.49 -13.35
CA THR A 144 -7.57 8.23 -14.78
C THR A 144 -7.14 6.80 -15.11
N GLU A 145 -6.00 6.35 -14.60
CA GLU A 145 -5.40 5.06 -14.91
C GLU A 145 -6.18 3.88 -14.30
N PHE A 146 -6.70 4.03 -13.09
CA PHE A 146 -7.55 3.00 -12.47
C PHE A 146 -9.02 3.09 -12.89
N ARG A 147 -9.41 4.12 -13.67
CA ARG A 147 -10.78 4.27 -14.18
C ARG A 147 -11.85 4.19 -13.10
N GLY A 148 -11.59 4.81 -11.94
CA GLY A 148 -12.49 4.81 -10.78
C GLY A 148 -12.50 3.50 -9.98
N ARG A 149 -11.52 2.62 -10.16
CA ARG A 149 -11.35 1.38 -9.38
C ARG A 149 -10.27 1.50 -8.30
N ASP A 150 -10.10 2.71 -7.77
CA ASP A 150 -9.16 3.01 -6.70
C ASP A 150 -9.89 3.56 -5.46
N TRP A 151 -9.34 3.26 -4.29
CA TRP A 151 -9.74 3.80 -3.02
C TRP A 151 -8.55 4.54 -2.41
N GLN A 152 -8.60 5.87 -2.46
CA GLN A 152 -7.48 6.70 -2.02
C GLN A 152 -7.53 6.97 -0.52
N ILE A 153 -6.39 6.79 0.14
CA ILE A 153 -6.18 7.05 1.56
C ILE A 153 -5.02 8.06 1.68
N PRO A 154 -5.32 9.36 1.65
CA PRO A 154 -4.30 10.39 1.83
C PRO A 154 -3.80 10.40 3.29
N MET A 155 -2.54 10.03 3.49
CA MET A 155 -1.91 9.92 4.79
C MET A 155 -1.01 11.13 5.06
N TYR A 156 -1.24 11.78 6.18
CA TYR A 156 -0.47 12.93 6.66
C TYR A 156 0.50 12.51 7.77
N PRO A 157 1.54 13.30 8.05
CA PRO A 157 2.37 13.15 9.24
C PRO A 157 1.52 13.05 10.51
N LEU A 158 2.11 12.58 11.60
CA LEU A 158 1.43 12.50 12.89
C LEU A 158 0.83 13.87 13.27
N SER A 159 -0.45 13.87 13.61
CA SER A 159 -1.09 15.06 14.14
C SER A 159 -0.78 15.20 15.65
N TYR A 160 -0.90 16.41 16.16
CA TYR A 160 -0.74 16.68 17.59
C TYR A 160 -1.68 15.81 18.44
N SER A 161 -2.92 15.59 18.00
CA SER A 161 -3.86 14.72 18.70
C SER A 161 -3.40 13.27 18.77
N GLU A 162 -2.86 12.72 17.67
CA GLU A 162 -2.33 11.35 17.65
C GLU A 162 -1.12 11.18 18.58
N ILE A 163 -0.27 12.21 18.70
CA ILE A 163 0.86 12.21 19.63
C ILE A 163 0.35 12.27 21.08
N ARG A 164 -0.59 13.15 21.35
CA ARG A 164 -1.14 13.36 22.71
C ARG A 164 -1.91 12.15 23.24
N GLU A 165 -2.65 11.44 22.39
CA GLU A 165 -3.37 10.23 22.80
C GLU A 165 -2.44 9.11 23.29
N GLN A 166 -1.18 9.13 22.86
CA GLN A 166 -0.20 8.09 23.17
C GLN A 166 0.87 8.48 24.19
N THR A 167 0.99 9.76 24.51
CA THR A 167 1.84 10.24 25.58
C THR A 167 1.00 10.33 26.85
N ASP A 168 1.46 9.66 27.92
CA ASP A 168 0.81 9.73 29.23
C ASP A 168 0.48 11.18 29.60
N SER A 169 -0.66 11.37 30.24
CA SER A 169 -1.27 12.66 30.63
C SER A 169 -0.37 13.58 31.50
N ASN A 170 0.88 13.22 31.74
CA ASN A 170 1.87 13.97 32.52
C ASN A 170 2.91 14.73 31.69
N ILE A 171 2.86 14.68 30.35
CA ILE A 171 3.80 15.44 29.53
C ILE A 171 3.21 16.83 29.28
N ASN A 172 3.91 17.85 29.72
CA ASN A 172 3.56 19.24 29.43
C ASN A 172 3.58 19.50 27.91
N ASP A 173 2.65 20.32 27.42
CA ASP A 173 2.50 20.66 25.99
C ASP A 173 3.83 21.13 25.32
N PHE A 174 4.74 21.73 26.09
CA PHE A 174 6.07 22.16 25.62
C PHE A 174 7.00 21.00 25.23
N SER A 175 6.93 19.87 25.91
CA SER A 175 7.79 18.72 25.60
C SER A 175 7.32 17.95 24.35
N LEU A 176 6.11 18.19 23.88
CA LEU A 176 5.58 17.60 22.66
C LEU A 176 6.08 18.31 21.40
N TRP A 177 6.43 19.61 21.50
CA TRP A 177 6.99 20.35 20.34
C TRP A 177 8.43 19.96 20.02
N ASP A 178 9.16 19.40 21.00
CA ASP A 178 10.53 18.89 20.79
C ASP A 178 10.58 17.58 20.01
N LEU A 179 9.43 16.96 19.74
CA LEU A 179 9.29 15.71 18.99
C LEU A 179 9.00 15.93 17.49
N TYR A 180 8.80 17.16 17.05
CA TYR A 180 8.64 17.57 15.66
C TYR A 180 9.93 18.17 15.08
#